data_482613bd52dbe8d02e5a61c9bb670dc6
#
_entry.id   482613bd52dbe8d02e5a61c9bb670dc6
#
_cell.length_a   1.000
_cell.length_b   1.000
_cell.length_c   1.000
_cell.angle_alpha   90.00
_cell.angle_beta   90.00
_cell.angle_gamma   90.00
#
_symmetry.space_group_name_H-M   'P 1'
#
loop_
_entity.id
_entity.type
_entity.pdbx_description
1 polymer ?
#
loop_
_entity_poly.entity_id
_entity_poly.type
_entity_poly.pdbx_seq_one_letter_code
_entity_poly.pdbx_strand_id
1 'polypeptide(L)'
;MKILVTDDSRVMRQIVIRTLRQAGYDDHEIIQAEDGWEALQMVGAEKPDLVLSDWNMPEMTGIECLEALRAAGSQVPFGFVTSEGSPEMREKAANAGALFLIAKPFTEENFRDALDGVLS
;
A
#
# COMPACT_ATOMS: atom_id res chain seq x y z
N MET A 1 2.53 15.28 1.14
CA MET A 1 2.14 14.21 0.21
C MET A 1 0.92 13.47 0.74
N LYS A 2 0.26 12.71 -0.10
CA LYS A 2 -0.94 11.97 0.26
C LYS A 2 -0.68 10.48 0.15
N ILE A 3 -0.92 9.73 1.21
CA ILE A 3 -0.71 8.28 1.27
C ILE A 3 -2.06 7.59 1.44
N LEU A 4 -2.38 6.65 0.55
CA LEU A 4 -3.58 5.83 0.65
C LEU A 4 -3.24 4.51 1.33
N VAL A 5 -3.91 4.23 2.45
CA VAL A 5 -3.76 2.97 3.20
C VAL A 5 -4.98 2.11 2.95
N THR A 6 -4.78 0.93 2.37
CA THR A 6 -5.85 0.01 1.99
C THR A 6 -5.72 -1.32 2.73
N ASP A 7 -6.74 -1.68 3.49
CA ASP A 7 -6.82 -2.94 4.20
C ASP A 7 -8.29 -3.12 4.60
N ASP A 8 -8.83 -4.33 4.52
CA ASP A 8 -10.22 -4.58 4.90
C ASP A 8 -10.43 -4.53 6.42
N SER A 9 -9.35 -4.62 7.20
CA SER A 9 -9.39 -4.51 8.65
C SER A 9 -9.15 -3.06 9.08
N ARG A 10 -10.16 -2.45 9.70
CA ARG A 10 -10.03 -1.11 10.25
C ARG A 10 -8.91 -1.03 11.29
N VAL A 11 -8.79 -2.06 12.12
CA VAL A 11 -7.73 -2.13 13.15
C VAL A 11 -6.36 -2.13 12.49
N MET A 12 -6.19 -2.91 11.43
CA MET A 12 -4.92 -2.95 10.70
C MET A 12 -4.59 -1.61 10.05
N ARG A 13 -5.60 -0.93 9.47
CA ARG A 13 -5.36 0.41 8.92
C ARG A 13 -4.84 1.36 9.99
N GLN A 14 -5.41 1.31 11.19
CA GLN A 14 -4.96 2.17 12.30
C GLN A 14 -3.54 1.82 12.74
N ILE A 15 -3.18 0.55 12.75
CA ILE A 15 -1.82 0.11 13.10
C ILE A 15 -0.82 0.61 12.05
N VAL A 16 -1.14 0.47 10.77
CA VAL A 16 -0.28 0.97 9.68
C VAL A 16 -0.11 2.48 9.78
N ILE A 17 -1.20 3.21 9.99
CA ILE A 17 -1.16 4.67 10.10
C ILE A 17 -0.29 5.10 11.29
N ARG A 18 -0.47 4.46 12.45
CA ARG A 18 0.34 4.76 13.62
C ARG A 18 1.81 4.49 13.37
N THR A 19 2.12 3.36 12.72
CA THR A 19 3.50 3.01 12.41
C THR A 19 4.13 4.01 11.46
N LEU A 20 3.38 4.48 10.45
CA LEU A 20 3.84 5.53 9.55
C LEU A 20 4.19 6.81 10.32
N ARG A 21 3.31 7.22 11.22
CA ARG A 21 3.55 8.43 12.02
C ARG A 21 4.78 8.29 12.90
N GLN A 22 4.93 7.16 13.56
CA GLN A 22 6.08 6.88 14.42
C GLN A 22 7.37 6.76 13.63
N ALA A 23 7.28 6.34 12.37
CA ALA A 23 8.44 6.24 11.48
C ALA A 23 8.89 7.60 10.93
N GLY A 24 8.14 8.67 11.17
CA GLY A 24 8.51 10.00 10.76
C GLY A 24 7.70 10.56 9.58
N TYR A 25 6.65 9.86 9.16
CA TYR A 25 5.79 10.29 8.04
C TYR A 25 4.49 10.92 8.55
N ASP A 26 4.52 11.57 9.72
CA ASP A 26 3.35 12.15 10.37
C ASP A 26 2.87 13.45 9.74
N ASP A 27 3.69 14.08 8.90
CA ASP A 27 3.33 15.28 8.18
C ASP A 27 2.64 15.02 6.83
N HIS A 28 2.44 13.76 6.48
CA HIS A 28 1.74 13.39 5.25
C HIS A 28 0.24 13.22 5.52
N GLU A 29 -0.58 13.59 4.55
CA GLU A 29 -2.01 13.33 4.61
C GLU A 29 -2.25 11.85 4.36
N ILE A 30 -3.05 11.20 5.21
CA ILE A 30 -3.34 9.77 5.08
C ILE A 30 -4.83 9.59 4.82
N ILE A 31 -5.16 8.90 3.73
CA ILE A 31 -6.53 8.52 3.38
C ILE A 31 -6.64 7.01 3.40
N GLN A 32 -7.84 6.48 3.51
CA GLN A 32 -8.07 5.05 3.74
C GLN A 32 -9.08 4.47 2.74
N ALA A 33 -8.88 3.19 2.41
CA ALA A 33 -9.82 2.39 1.62
C ALA A 33 -9.97 1.02 2.28
N GLU A 34 -11.13 0.39 2.10
CA GLU A 34 -11.46 -0.89 2.75
C GLU A 34 -11.17 -2.09 1.85
N ASP A 35 -11.04 -1.90 0.56
CA ASP A 35 -10.76 -2.98 -0.39
C ASP A 35 -10.12 -2.42 -1.66
N GLY A 36 -9.75 -3.32 -2.57
CA GLY A 36 -9.09 -2.94 -3.80
C GLY A 36 -9.96 -2.12 -4.75
N TRP A 37 -11.26 -2.37 -4.74
CA TRP A 37 -12.20 -1.62 -5.57
C TRP A 37 -12.28 -0.16 -5.13
N GLU A 38 -12.42 0.07 -3.83
CA GLU A 38 -12.45 1.42 -3.27
C GLU A 38 -11.10 2.13 -3.49
N ALA A 39 -9.99 1.40 -3.32
CA ALA A 39 -8.65 1.95 -3.57
C ALA A 39 -8.51 2.40 -5.02
N LEU A 40 -8.99 1.60 -5.97
CA LEU A 40 -8.93 1.93 -7.38
C LEU A 40 -9.66 3.25 -7.67
N GLN A 41 -10.84 3.42 -7.08
CA GLN A 41 -11.62 4.65 -7.22
C GLN A 41 -10.92 5.83 -6.58
N MET A 42 -10.35 5.65 -5.40
CA MET A 42 -9.68 6.72 -4.67
C MET A 42 -8.40 7.20 -5.36
N VAL A 43 -7.67 6.30 -6.01
CA VAL A 43 -6.51 6.72 -6.81
C VAL A 43 -6.93 7.68 -7.91
N GLY A 44 -8.05 7.39 -8.57
CA GLY A 44 -8.56 8.28 -9.61
C GLY A 44 -9.07 9.62 -9.09
N ALA A 45 -9.71 9.62 -7.93
CA ALA A 45 -10.35 10.81 -7.36
C ALA A 45 -9.39 11.67 -6.55
N GLU A 46 -8.55 11.05 -5.71
CA GLU A 46 -7.69 11.74 -4.74
C GLU A 46 -6.24 11.88 -5.21
N LYS A 47 -5.84 11.09 -6.18
CA LYS A 47 -4.47 11.11 -6.76
C LYS A 47 -3.39 11.05 -5.68
N PRO A 48 -3.37 9.99 -4.88
CA PRO A 48 -2.35 9.86 -3.83
C PRO A 48 -0.95 9.72 -4.43
N ASP A 49 0.04 10.03 -3.63
CA ASP A 49 1.45 9.92 -4.02
C ASP A 49 2.01 8.52 -3.76
N LEU A 50 1.33 7.74 -2.92
CA LEU A 50 1.73 6.38 -2.60
C LEU A 50 0.50 5.58 -2.16
N VAL A 51 0.42 4.34 -2.60
CA VAL A 51 -0.61 3.38 -2.13
C VAL A 51 0.08 2.28 -1.33
N LEU A 52 -0.39 2.07 -0.11
CA LEU A 52 -0.01 0.93 0.72
C LEU A 52 -1.22 0.01 0.80
N SER A 53 -1.10 -1.24 0.40
CA SER A 53 -2.24 -2.13 0.33
C SER A 53 -1.94 -3.51 0.87
N ASP A 54 -2.90 -4.08 1.61
CA ASP A 54 -2.88 -5.51 1.89
C ASP A 54 -3.11 -6.26 0.57
N TRP A 55 -2.77 -7.53 0.56
CA TRP A 55 -2.97 -8.40 -0.60
C TRP A 55 -4.37 -9.02 -0.59
N ASN A 56 -4.74 -9.66 0.52
CA ASN A 56 -6.00 -10.38 0.63
C ASN A 56 -7.11 -9.48 1.15
N MET A 57 -8.01 -9.09 0.26
CA MET A 57 -9.15 -8.22 0.58
C MET A 57 -10.37 -8.70 -0.19
N PRO A 58 -11.59 -8.47 0.33
CA PRO A 58 -12.81 -8.82 -0.40
C PRO A 58 -12.99 -7.92 -1.63
N GLU A 59 -13.88 -8.29 -2.50
CA GLU A 59 -14.26 -7.60 -3.74
C GLU A 59 -13.13 -7.57 -4.77
N MET A 60 -11.98 -7.00 -4.42
CA MET A 60 -10.80 -6.93 -5.29
C MET A 60 -9.56 -7.02 -4.42
N THR A 61 -8.67 -7.97 -4.72
CA THR A 61 -7.41 -8.13 -3.99
C THR A 61 -6.45 -6.99 -4.30
N GLY A 62 -5.41 -6.84 -3.46
CA GLY A 62 -4.40 -5.81 -3.69
C GLY A 62 -3.67 -5.97 -5.01
N ILE A 63 -3.34 -7.21 -5.40
CA ILE A 63 -2.66 -7.45 -6.68
C ILE A 63 -3.58 -7.16 -7.87
N GLU A 64 -4.85 -7.47 -7.75
CA GLU A 64 -5.82 -7.14 -8.80
C GLU A 64 -5.96 -5.63 -8.94
N CYS A 65 -5.98 -4.90 -7.83
CA CYS A 65 -6.02 -3.45 -7.83
C CYS A 65 -4.79 -2.86 -8.53
N LEU A 66 -3.60 -3.35 -8.20
CA LEU A 66 -2.36 -2.89 -8.82
C LEU A 66 -2.37 -3.16 -10.33
N GLU A 67 -2.76 -4.36 -10.73
CA GLU A 67 -2.85 -4.71 -12.16
C GLU A 67 -3.85 -3.81 -12.89
N ALA A 68 -4.99 -3.54 -12.29
CA ALA A 68 -6.00 -2.65 -12.87
C ALA A 68 -5.48 -1.22 -13.01
N LEU A 69 -4.76 -0.71 -12.01
CA LEU A 69 -4.16 0.62 -12.06
C LEU A 69 -3.15 0.72 -13.21
N ARG A 70 -2.27 -0.27 -13.34
CA ARG A 70 -1.26 -0.26 -14.40
C ARG A 70 -1.91 -0.38 -15.78
N ALA A 71 -2.95 -1.20 -15.92
CA ALA A 71 -3.70 -1.32 -17.17
C ALA A 71 -4.41 -0.01 -17.55
N ALA A 72 -4.81 0.78 -16.56
CA ALA A 72 -5.44 2.09 -16.79
C ALA A 72 -4.41 3.20 -17.04
N GLY A 73 -3.12 2.89 -17.04
CA GLY A 73 -2.06 3.86 -17.28
C GLY A 73 -1.56 4.59 -16.06
N SER A 74 -2.06 4.25 -14.87
CA SER A 74 -1.58 4.86 -13.63
C SER A 74 -0.22 4.29 -13.25
N GLN A 75 0.73 5.17 -12.95
CA GLN A 75 2.05 4.81 -12.47
C GLN A 75 2.22 5.16 -10.99
N VAL A 76 1.11 5.25 -10.24
CA VAL A 76 1.18 5.59 -8.82
C VAL A 76 2.10 4.62 -8.08
N PRO A 77 3.03 5.11 -7.26
CA PRO A 77 3.86 4.26 -6.41
C PRO A 77 2.98 3.38 -5.54
N PHE A 78 3.25 2.08 -5.54
CA PHE A 78 2.40 1.07 -4.89
C PHE A 78 3.29 0.09 -4.14
N GLY A 79 2.96 -0.17 -2.88
CA GLY A 79 3.65 -1.16 -2.06
C GLY A 79 2.67 -2.01 -1.29
N PHE A 80 3.05 -3.25 -1.01
CA PHE A 80 2.22 -4.17 -0.24
C PHE A 80 2.61 -4.19 1.23
N VAL A 81 1.60 -4.34 2.10
CA VAL A 81 1.77 -4.57 3.53
C VAL A 81 0.87 -5.77 3.84
N THR A 82 1.46 -6.95 3.96
CA THR A 82 0.69 -8.19 4.00
C THR A 82 1.31 -9.23 4.93
N SER A 83 0.48 -10.15 5.43
CA SER A 83 0.96 -11.27 6.25
C SER A 83 1.61 -12.37 5.39
N GLU A 84 1.49 -12.29 4.08
CA GLU A 84 2.04 -13.28 3.16
C GLU A 84 3.23 -12.69 2.40
N GLY A 85 4.44 -13.11 2.75
CA GLY A 85 5.66 -12.60 2.15
C GLY A 85 6.53 -13.67 1.51
N SER A 86 5.93 -14.69 0.87
CA SER A 86 6.69 -15.74 0.20
C SER A 86 7.49 -15.16 -0.97
N PRO A 87 8.60 -15.82 -1.36
CA PRO A 87 9.38 -15.38 -2.52
C PRO A 87 8.54 -15.27 -3.80
N GLU A 88 7.60 -16.19 -4.00
CA GLU A 88 6.71 -16.16 -5.17
C GLU A 88 5.81 -14.94 -5.17
N MET A 89 5.28 -14.58 -4.01
CA MET A 89 4.43 -13.40 -3.89
C MET A 89 5.22 -12.12 -4.09
N ARG A 90 6.44 -12.06 -3.56
CA ARG A 90 7.32 -10.91 -3.75
C ARG A 90 7.66 -10.71 -5.22
N GLU A 91 7.93 -11.80 -5.93
CA GLU A 91 8.19 -11.75 -7.36
C GLU A 91 6.96 -11.31 -8.14
N LYS A 92 5.79 -11.85 -7.80
CA LYS A 92 4.53 -11.47 -8.45
C LYS A 92 4.23 -9.98 -8.25
N ALA A 93 4.46 -9.49 -7.03
CA ALA A 93 4.27 -8.07 -6.72
C ALA A 93 5.20 -7.20 -7.57
N ALA A 94 6.49 -7.54 -7.61
CA ALA A 94 7.47 -6.78 -8.38
C ALA A 94 7.14 -6.79 -9.88
N ASN A 95 6.74 -7.94 -10.42
CA ASN A 95 6.37 -8.06 -11.83
C ASN A 95 5.14 -7.24 -12.18
N ALA A 96 4.23 -7.05 -11.22
CA ALA A 96 3.04 -6.21 -11.42
C ALA A 96 3.34 -4.72 -11.25
N GLY A 97 4.53 -4.36 -10.78
CA GLY A 97 4.96 -2.97 -10.63
C GLY A 97 4.96 -2.43 -9.21
N ALA A 98 4.86 -3.29 -8.20
CA ALA A 98 4.99 -2.86 -6.81
C ALA A 98 6.45 -2.53 -6.51
N LEU A 99 6.68 -1.49 -5.71
CA LEU A 99 8.02 -1.04 -5.34
C LEU A 99 8.59 -1.81 -4.15
N PHE A 100 7.73 -2.37 -3.30
CA PHE A 100 8.16 -3.11 -2.12
C PHE A 100 7.04 -3.98 -1.58
N LEU A 101 7.40 -4.89 -0.67
CA LEU A 101 6.45 -5.69 0.09
C LEU A 101 6.94 -5.74 1.52
N ILE A 102 6.14 -5.24 2.44
CA ILE A 102 6.42 -5.27 3.88
C ILE A 102 5.60 -6.40 4.49
N ALA A 103 6.28 -7.34 5.15
CA ALA A 103 5.62 -8.48 5.77
C ALA A 103 5.13 -8.12 7.18
N LYS A 104 3.94 -8.58 7.55
CA LYS A 104 3.42 -8.48 8.92
C LYS A 104 3.95 -9.65 9.74
N PRO A 105 4.32 -9.47 11.00
CA PRO A 105 4.37 -8.20 11.73
C PRO A 105 5.55 -7.34 11.28
N PHE A 106 5.37 -6.03 11.33
CA PHE A 106 6.36 -5.07 10.84
C PHE A 106 6.78 -4.11 11.95
N THR A 107 7.88 -3.38 11.69
CA THR A 107 8.40 -2.36 12.60
C THR A 107 8.42 -1.00 11.90
N GLU A 108 8.64 0.06 12.67
CA GLU A 108 8.85 1.40 12.10
C GLU A 108 10.03 1.42 11.13
N GLU A 109 11.09 0.66 11.47
CA GLU A 109 12.28 0.56 10.62
C GLU A 109 11.96 -0.07 9.28
N ASN A 110 11.09 -1.09 9.25
CA ASN A 110 10.64 -1.70 7.99
C ASN A 110 10.01 -0.66 7.08
N PHE A 111 9.20 0.23 7.64
CA PHE A 111 8.58 1.30 6.87
C PHE A 111 9.61 2.32 6.39
N ARG A 112 10.53 2.74 7.25
CA ARG A 112 11.59 3.67 6.85
C ARG A 112 12.42 3.09 5.71
N ASP A 113 12.84 1.84 5.83
CA ASP A 113 13.65 1.20 4.78
C ASP A 113 12.92 1.13 3.45
N ALA A 114 11.61 0.86 3.47
CA ALA A 114 10.82 0.74 2.26
C ALA A 114 10.47 2.10 1.65
N LEU A 115 10.17 3.10 2.47
CA LEU A 115 9.60 4.37 2.02
C LEU A 115 10.61 5.48 1.77
N ASP A 116 11.78 5.44 2.40
CA ASP A 116 12.77 6.53 2.26
C ASP A 116 13.15 6.79 0.80
N GLY A 117 13.29 5.77 0.00
CA GLY A 117 13.60 5.90 -1.42
C GLY A 117 12.42 6.34 -2.28
N VAL A 118 11.20 6.25 -1.76
CA VAL A 118 9.96 6.54 -2.48
C VAL A 118 9.46 7.95 -2.18
N LEU A 119 9.55 8.36 -0.92
CA LEU A 119 8.99 9.63 -0.44
C LEU A 119 10.04 10.73 -0.19
N SER A 120 11.28 10.44 -0.45
CA SER A 120 12.36 11.43 -0.25
C SER A 120 12.44 12.45 -1.38
#